data_f68dacb92e59b50e30d7e4725aad2863
#
_entry.id   f68dacb92e59b50e30d7e4725aad2863
#
_cell.length_a   1.000
_cell.length_b   1.000
_cell.length_c   1.000
_cell.angle_alpha   90.00
_cell.angle_beta   90.00
_cell.angle_gamma   90.00
#
_symmetry.space_group_name_H-M   'P 1'
#
loop_
_entity.id
_entity.type
_entity.pdbx_description
1 polymer ?
#
loop_
_entity_poly.entity_id
_entity_poly.type
_entity_poly.pdbx_seq_one_letter_code
_entity_poly.pdbx_strand_id
1 'polypeptide(L)'
;TFRDVITTIKKDPAILGMMAIENTIAGSLLQNHELIRESGLSVTGEYKLRISHSLVALPGTSIHEVTEVNSHPIALMQCTDFLDTLPNAKVVEKEDTAMSARWISENQLKGHAAICGKLAAQIYKMEVLAEGIETNKRNFTRFLAIADRWTADEMLRGTDKNKSSLVFALPHTSGSLSKVLSVLSFYDMNLSKI
;
A
#
# COMPACT_ATOMS: atom_id res chain seq x y z
N THR A 1 -4.67 11.52 -5.95
CA THR A 1 -3.27 11.50 -5.45
C THR A 1 -3.23 11.59 -3.92
N PHE A 2 -2.09 11.27 -3.29
CA PHE A 2 -1.91 11.46 -1.83
C PHE A 2 -2.00 12.93 -1.42
N ARG A 3 -1.65 13.83 -2.29
CA ARG A 3 -1.80 15.28 -2.07
C ARG A 3 -3.28 15.70 -2.01
N ASP A 4 -4.12 15.05 -2.79
CA ASP A 4 -5.57 15.29 -2.79
C ASP A 4 -6.21 14.83 -1.48
N VAL A 5 -5.74 13.74 -0.88
CA VAL A 5 -6.20 13.29 0.45
C VAL A 5 -6.03 14.41 1.48
N ILE A 6 -4.83 15.01 1.55
CA ILE A 6 -4.53 16.12 2.46
C ILE A 6 -5.41 17.33 2.16
N THR A 7 -5.53 17.69 0.89
CA THR A 7 -6.34 18.84 0.46
C THR A 7 -7.81 18.64 0.81
N THR A 8 -8.33 17.43 0.69
CA THR A 8 -9.72 17.08 1.01
C THR A 8 -9.98 17.22 2.50
N ILE A 9 -9.11 16.69 3.37
CA ILE A 9 -9.22 16.84 4.83
C ILE A 9 -9.17 18.31 5.23
N LYS A 10 -8.27 19.10 4.63
CA LYS A 10 -8.17 20.54 4.92
C LYS A 10 -9.41 21.34 4.51
N LYS A 11 -10.16 20.88 3.50
CA LYS A 11 -11.42 21.50 3.07
C LYS A 11 -12.59 21.09 3.96
N ASP A 12 -12.59 19.88 4.45
CA ASP A 12 -13.63 19.32 5.32
C ASP A 12 -12.98 18.55 6.48
N PRO A 13 -12.82 19.17 7.65
CA PRO A 13 -12.19 18.54 8.81
C PRO A 13 -12.91 17.30 9.35
N ALA A 14 -14.17 17.05 8.95
CA ALA A 14 -14.88 15.83 9.34
C ALA A 14 -14.40 14.58 8.58
N ILE A 15 -13.65 14.76 7.48
CA ILE A 15 -13.14 13.68 6.67
C ILE A 15 -11.85 13.09 7.28
N LEU A 16 -11.80 11.76 7.34
CA LEU A 16 -10.58 11.02 7.67
C LEU A 16 -9.85 10.61 6.39
N GLY A 17 -8.53 10.70 6.41
CA GLY A 17 -7.68 10.23 5.33
C GLY A 17 -6.91 8.99 5.71
N MET A 18 -6.55 8.19 4.71
CA MET A 18 -5.64 7.06 4.88
C MET A 18 -4.50 7.16 3.87
N MET A 19 -3.26 7.16 4.35
CA MET A 19 -2.08 7.29 3.51
C MET A 19 -1.12 6.12 3.70
N ALA A 20 -0.74 5.48 2.61
CA ALA A 20 0.33 4.49 2.62
C ALA A 20 1.66 5.19 2.93
N ILE A 21 2.43 4.65 3.87
CA ILE A 21 3.73 5.22 4.28
C ILE A 21 4.89 4.26 4.09
N GLU A 22 4.61 2.99 3.95
CA GLU A 22 5.63 1.95 3.86
C GLU A 22 5.04 0.69 3.22
N ASN A 23 5.86 0.02 2.43
CA ASN A 23 5.62 -1.35 1.99
C ASN A 23 6.85 -2.20 2.32
N THR A 24 6.66 -3.43 2.79
CA THR A 24 7.75 -4.32 3.22
C THR A 24 8.75 -4.66 2.11
N ILE A 25 8.34 -4.56 0.84
CA ILE A 25 9.19 -4.85 -0.32
C ILE A 25 9.73 -3.55 -0.93
N ALA A 26 8.85 -2.57 -1.16
CA ALA A 26 9.22 -1.30 -1.77
C ALA A 26 9.89 -0.30 -0.81
N GLY A 27 9.82 -0.56 0.52
CA GLY A 27 10.40 0.32 1.53
C GLY A 27 9.51 1.49 1.93
N SER A 28 10.15 2.54 2.46
CA SER A 28 9.47 3.75 2.93
C SER A 28 9.04 4.65 1.77
N LEU A 29 7.81 5.14 1.83
CA LEU A 29 7.29 6.14 0.91
C LEU A 29 7.60 7.55 1.46
N LEU A 30 8.86 7.97 1.31
CA LEU A 30 9.38 9.21 1.91
C LEU A 30 8.56 10.44 1.56
N GLN A 31 8.07 10.55 0.31
CA GLN A 31 7.22 11.65 -0.12
C GLN A 31 5.92 11.74 0.69
N ASN A 32 5.35 10.60 1.08
CA ASN A 32 4.11 10.58 1.86
C ASN A 32 4.37 10.95 3.33
N HIS A 33 5.51 10.55 3.89
CA HIS A 33 5.95 11.03 5.21
C HIS A 33 6.09 12.56 5.22
N GLU A 34 6.71 13.14 4.18
CA GLU A 34 6.90 14.57 4.06
C GLU A 34 5.55 15.31 3.91
N LEU A 35 4.65 14.79 3.07
CA LEU A 35 3.31 15.34 2.92
C LEU A 35 2.54 15.38 4.25
N ILE A 36 2.61 14.31 5.05
CA ILE A 36 1.96 14.27 6.37
C ILE A 36 2.61 15.30 7.29
N ARG A 37 3.95 15.36 7.36
CA ARG A 37 4.70 16.31 8.17
C ARG A 37 4.32 17.75 7.86
N GLU A 38 4.28 18.12 6.57
CA GLU A 38 3.96 19.48 6.12
C GLU A 38 2.48 19.83 6.23
N SER A 39 1.61 18.83 6.28
CA SER A 39 0.17 19.05 6.28
C SER A 39 -0.35 19.74 7.56
N GLY A 40 0.30 19.50 8.69
CA GLY A 40 -0.19 19.87 10.02
C GLY A 40 -1.33 18.97 10.52
N LEU A 41 -1.67 17.90 9.79
CA LEU A 41 -2.66 16.91 10.21
C LEU A 41 -2.09 15.98 11.30
N SER A 42 -2.98 15.41 12.09
CA SER A 42 -2.64 14.48 13.16
C SER A 42 -2.83 13.04 12.74
N VAL A 43 -1.94 12.16 13.19
CA VAL A 43 -2.08 10.71 13.01
C VAL A 43 -3.01 10.17 14.10
N THR A 44 -4.08 9.51 13.71
CA THR A 44 -5.08 8.93 14.60
C THR A 44 -4.97 7.42 14.76
N GLY A 45 -4.27 6.75 13.84
CA GLY A 45 -4.09 5.31 13.89
C GLY A 45 -3.20 4.77 12.79
N GLU A 46 -2.95 3.48 12.84
CA GLU A 46 -2.24 2.77 11.79
C GLU A 46 -2.96 1.46 11.42
N TYR A 47 -2.77 1.06 10.17
CA TYR A 47 -3.27 -0.21 9.68
C TYR A 47 -2.21 -0.89 8.80
N LYS A 48 -2.00 -2.19 9.00
CA LYS A 48 -1.14 -3.01 8.16
C LYS A 48 -2.00 -3.91 7.30
N LEU A 49 -2.00 -3.64 6.00
CA LEU A 49 -2.71 -4.45 5.02
C LEU A 49 -1.74 -5.47 4.40
N ARG A 50 -2.09 -6.74 4.48
CA ARG A 50 -1.41 -7.77 3.71
C ARG A 50 -1.76 -7.60 2.24
N ILE A 51 -0.74 -7.51 1.40
CA ILE A 51 -0.90 -7.47 -0.05
C ILE A 51 -0.89 -8.92 -0.55
N SER A 52 -1.99 -9.31 -1.19
CA SER A 52 -2.12 -10.61 -1.85
C SER A 52 -2.59 -10.40 -3.27
N HIS A 53 -1.89 -10.99 -4.19
CA HIS A 53 -2.17 -10.92 -5.62
C HIS A 53 -2.87 -12.18 -6.11
N SER A 54 -3.79 -11.99 -7.04
CA SER A 54 -4.47 -13.10 -7.73
C SER A 54 -4.35 -12.91 -9.24
N LEU A 55 -4.21 -14.02 -9.96
CA LEU A 55 -4.39 -14.03 -11.40
C LEU A 55 -5.89 -14.15 -11.69
N VAL A 56 -6.42 -13.22 -12.46
CA VAL A 56 -7.85 -13.18 -12.79
C VAL A 56 -8.05 -13.06 -14.30
N ALA A 57 -9.11 -13.68 -14.82
CA ALA A 57 -9.49 -13.62 -16.24
C ALA A 57 -11.00 -13.59 -16.39
N LEU A 58 -11.51 -13.53 -17.63
CA LEU A 58 -12.93 -13.68 -17.89
C LEU A 58 -13.44 -15.04 -17.42
N PRO A 59 -14.69 -15.12 -16.92
CA PRO A 59 -15.29 -16.38 -16.50
C PRO A 59 -15.21 -17.47 -17.58
N GLY A 60 -14.85 -18.69 -17.18
CA GLY A 60 -14.69 -19.83 -18.08
C GLY A 60 -13.36 -19.87 -18.82
N THR A 61 -12.39 -18.97 -18.52
CA THR A 61 -11.05 -19.01 -19.08
C THR A 61 -10.19 -20.02 -18.32
N SER A 62 -9.57 -20.95 -19.03
CA SER A 62 -8.55 -21.82 -18.42
C SER A 62 -7.21 -21.11 -18.30
N ILE A 63 -6.43 -21.42 -17.26
CA ILE A 63 -5.09 -20.84 -17.06
C ILE A 63 -4.16 -21.15 -18.25
N HIS A 64 -4.36 -22.27 -18.93
CA HIS A 64 -3.59 -22.67 -20.11
C HIS A 64 -3.91 -21.87 -21.37
N GLU A 65 -5.05 -21.16 -21.37
CA GLU A 65 -5.47 -20.28 -22.47
C GLU A 65 -4.96 -18.86 -22.31
N VAL A 66 -4.30 -18.56 -21.17
CA VAL A 66 -3.76 -17.21 -20.91
C VAL A 66 -2.54 -16.97 -21.81
N THR A 67 -2.67 -16.01 -22.69
CA THR A 67 -1.61 -15.56 -23.62
C THR A 67 -1.01 -14.21 -23.23
N GLU A 68 -1.69 -13.44 -22.38
CA GLU A 68 -1.22 -12.14 -21.92
C GLU A 68 -1.62 -11.89 -20.45
N VAL A 69 -0.66 -11.41 -19.65
CA VAL A 69 -0.88 -11.02 -18.24
C VAL A 69 -0.59 -9.54 -18.07
N ASN A 70 -1.58 -8.79 -17.60
CA ASN A 70 -1.57 -7.34 -17.49
C ASN A 70 -1.58 -6.91 -16.03
N SER A 71 -0.68 -6.02 -15.60
CA SER A 71 -0.74 -5.37 -14.28
C SER A 71 0.25 -4.21 -14.16
N HIS A 72 0.21 -3.55 -13.01
CA HIS A 72 1.22 -2.57 -12.63
C HIS A 72 2.60 -3.23 -12.48
N PRO A 73 3.70 -2.57 -12.93
CA PRO A 73 5.05 -3.15 -12.90
C PRO A 73 5.46 -3.73 -11.55
N ILE A 74 5.14 -3.04 -10.45
CA ILE A 74 5.46 -3.53 -9.10
C ILE A 74 4.73 -4.84 -8.79
N ALA A 75 3.46 -4.99 -9.18
CA ALA A 75 2.71 -6.22 -8.96
C ALA A 75 3.24 -7.37 -9.80
N LEU A 76 3.63 -7.10 -11.05
CA LEU A 76 4.28 -8.07 -11.93
C LEU A 76 5.60 -8.55 -11.32
N MET A 77 6.46 -7.63 -10.89
CA MET A 77 7.73 -7.94 -10.22
C MET A 77 7.53 -8.77 -8.94
N GLN A 78 6.47 -8.51 -8.20
CA GLN A 78 6.15 -9.26 -6.98
C GLN A 78 5.63 -10.68 -7.24
N CYS A 79 5.28 -11.03 -8.47
CA CYS A 79 4.73 -12.32 -8.88
C CYS A 79 5.62 -13.08 -9.86
N THR A 80 6.91 -12.79 -9.92
CA THR A 80 7.85 -13.34 -10.91
C THR A 80 7.86 -14.86 -10.91
N ASP A 81 8.01 -15.51 -9.73
CA ASP A 81 8.06 -16.98 -9.66
C ASP A 81 6.80 -17.64 -10.23
N PHE A 82 5.64 -17.03 -10.01
CA PHE A 82 4.40 -17.53 -10.58
C PHE A 82 4.33 -17.28 -12.10
N LEU A 83 4.73 -16.10 -12.56
CA LEU A 83 4.75 -15.75 -13.99
C LEU A 83 5.67 -16.68 -14.79
N ASP A 84 6.78 -17.11 -14.20
CA ASP A 84 7.69 -18.08 -14.82
C ASP A 84 7.04 -19.46 -15.07
N THR A 85 5.94 -19.77 -14.38
CA THR A 85 5.12 -20.98 -14.65
C THR A 85 4.21 -20.84 -15.87
N LEU A 86 4.12 -19.65 -16.45
CA LEU A 86 3.28 -19.32 -17.61
C LEU A 86 4.14 -18.92 -18.82
N PRO A 87 4.99 -19.82 -19.37
CA PRO A 87 6.01 -19.46 -20.36
C PRO A 87 5.44 -18.95 -21.70
N ASN A 88 4.16 -19.23 -21.97
CA ASN A 88 3.50 -18.79 -23.19
C ASN A 88 2.76 -17.46 -23.04
N ALA A 89 2.68 -16.92 -21.82
CA ALA A 89 1.98 -15.67 -21.54
C ALA A 89 2.93 -14.47 -21.63
N LYS A 90 2.59 -13.51 -22.47
CA LYS A 90 3.28 -12.23 -22.53
C LYS A 90 2.93 -11.38 -21.31
N VAL A 91 3.93 -10.87 -20.60
CA VAL A 91 3.73 -9.92 -19.50
C VAL A 91 3.67 -8.50 -20.04
N VAL A 92 2.62 -7.75 -19.69
CA VAL A 92 2.36 -6.40 -20.19
C VAL A 92 2.13 -5.44 -19.01
N GLU A 93 2.92 -4.39 -18.95
CA GLU A 93 2.81 -3.34 -17.94
C GLU A 93 1.63 -2.42 -18.22
N LYS A 94 0.88 -2.09 -17.19
CA LYS A 94 -0.24 -1.14 -17.15
C LYS A 94 -0.09 -0.19 -15.98
N GLU A 95 -0.83 0.90 -15.99
CA GLU A 95 -0.74 1.93 -14.94
C GLU A 95 -1.26 1.45 -13.57
N ASP A 96 -2.19 0.49 -13.54
CA ASP A 96 -2.86 0.06 -12.30
C ASP A 96 -3.27 -1.42 -12.36
N THR A 97 -3.31 -2.06 -11.18
CA THR A 97 -3.68 -3.48 -11.04
C THR A 97 -5.17 -3.73 -11.27
N ALA A 98 -6.03 -2.99 -10.55
CA ALA A 98 -7.48 -3.16 -10.62
C ALA A 98 -8.05 -2.68 -11.95
N MET A 99 -7.49 -1.60 -12.51
CA MET A 99 -7.88 -1.08 -13.81
C MET A 99 -7.51 -2.01 -14.96
N SER A 100 -6.46 -2.83 -14.80
CA SER A 100 -6.15 -3.90 -15.76
C SER A 100 -7.26 -4.95 -15.82
N ALA A 101 -7.77 -5.40 -14.66
CA ALA A 101 -8.90 -6.32 -14.59
C ALA A 101 -10.18 -5.69 -15.16
N ARG A 102 -10.45 -4.42 -14.85
CA ARG A 102 -11.55 -3.67 -15.41
C ARG A 102 -11.50 -3.62 -16.94
N TRP A 103 -10.36 -3.24 -17.48
CA TRP A 103 -10.16 -3.12 -18.93
C TRP A 103 -10.41 -4.45 -19.66
N ILE A 104 -9.92 -5.58 -19.11
CA ILE A 104 -10.19 -6.92 -19.68
C ILE A 104 -11.68 -7.24 -19.63
N SER A 105 -12.34 -6.96 -18.51
CA SER A 105 -13.77 -7.22 -18.33
C SER A 105 -14.62 -6.38 -19.27
N GLU A 106 -14.42 -5.07 -19.33
CA GLU A 106 -15.21 -4.15 -20.17
C GLU A 106 -15.05 -4.44 -21.67
N ASN A 107 -13.84 -4.86 -22.10
CA ASN A 107 -13.55 -5.15 -23.51
C ASN A 107 -13.69 -6.64 -23.87
N GLN A 108 -14.11 -7.51 -22.92
CA GLN A 108 -14.31 -8.95 -23.12
C GLN A 108 -13.13 -9.64 -23.79
N LEU A 109 -11.90 -9.35 -23.30
CA LEU A 109 -10.65 -9.81 -23.90
C LEU A 109 -10.35 -11.27 -23.52
N LYS A 110 -10.62 -12.19 -24.41
CA LYS A 110 -10.29 -13.61 -24.25
C LYS A 110 -8.75 -13.83 -24.31
N GLY A 111 -8.25 -14.77 -23.50
CA GLY A 111 -6.81 -15.05 -23.42
C GLY A 111 -6.01 -14.01 -22.64
N HIS A 112 -6.64 -12.91 -22.18
CA HIS A 112 -6.01 -11.92 -21.32
C HIS A 112 -6.33 -12.20 -19.85
N ALA A 113 -5.33 -12.08 -19.00
CA ALA A 113 -5.47 -12.12 -17.56
C ALA A 113 -4.91 -10.83 -16.91
N ALA A 114 -5.32 -10.54 -15.70
CA ALA A 114 -4.75 -9.47 -14.89
C ALA A 114 -4.22 -10.02 -13.56
N ILE A 115 -3.18 -9.38 -13.02
CA ILE A 115 -2.78 -9.55 -11.62
C ILE A 115 -3.39 -8.41 -10.84
N CYS A 116 -4.27 -8.72 -9.88
CA CYS A 116 -4.92 -7.74 -9.02
C CYS A 116 -5.31 -8.35 -7.66
N GLY A 117 -5.86 -7.53 -6.78
CA GLY A 117 -6.47 -7.99 -5.52
C GLY A 117 -7.81 -8.69 -5.76
N LYS A 118 -8.16 -9.63 -4.90
CA LYS A 118 -9.42 -10.42 -4.96
C LYS A 118 -10.68 -9.53 -5.01
N LEU A 119 -10.65 -8.39 -4.33
CA LEU A 119 -11.78 -7.45 -4.37
C LEU A 119 -12.02 -6.90 -5.78
N ALA A 120 -10.96 -6.59 -6.54
CA ALA A 120 -11.10 -6.14 -7.92
C ALA A 120 -11.71 -7.23 -8.80
N ALA A 121 -11.32 -8.51 -8.61
CA ALA A 121 -11.95 -9.62 -9.30
C ALA A 121 -13.47 -9.68 -9.06
N GLN A 122 -13.91 -9.50 -7.81
CA GLN A 122 -15.33 -9.48 -7.46
C GLN A 122 -16.08 -8.31 -8.11
N ILE A 123 -15.51 -7.08 -8.03
CA ILE A 123 -16.12 -5.86 -8.58
C ILE A 123 -16.30 -5.98 -10.10
N TYR A 124 -15.28 -6.48 -10.79
CA TYR A 124 -15.29 -6.57 -12.26
C TYR A 124 -15.77 -7.92 -12.78
N LYS A 125 -16.34 -8.77 -11.91
CA LYS A 125 -16.92 -10.10 -12.25
C LYS A 125 -15.93 -10.99 -13.01
N MET A 126 -14.65 -10.95 -12.59
CA MET A 126 -13.59 -11.79 -13.11
C MET A 126 -13.51 -13.09 -12.33
N GLU A 127 -13.11 -14.15 -13.00
CA GLU A 127 -12.79 -15.44 -12.39
C GLU A 127 -11.36 -15.44 -11.85
N VAL A 128 -11.17 -15.97 -10.64
CA VAL A 128 -9.85 -16.11 -10.04
C VAL A 128 -9.24 -17.44 -10.47
N LEU A 129 -8.22 -17.40 -11.29
CA LEU A 129 -7.50 -18.57 -11.79
C LEU A 129 -6.46 -19.09 -10.80
N ALA A 130 -5.82 -18.19 -10.05
CA ALA A 130 -4.86 -18.51 -8.99
C ALA A 130 -4.86 -17.43 -7.91
N GLU A 131 -4.73 -17.83 -6.63
CA GLU A 131 -4.69 -16.93 -5.48
C GLU A 131 -3.33 -16.95 -4.82
N GLY A 132 -2.95 -15.80 -4.21
CA GLY A 132 -1.73 -15.69 -3.43
C GLY A 132 -0.49 -15.96 -4.27
N ILE A 133 -0.43 -15.38 -5.47
CA ILE A 133 0.63 -15.64 -6.45
C ILE A 133 1.89 -14.82 -6.22
N GLU A 134 1.88 -13.91 -5.23
CA GLU A 134 3.07 -13.16 -4.85
C GLU A 134 4.20 -14.09 -4.37
N THR A 135 5.42 -13.89 -4.85
CA THR A 135 6.63 -14.63 -4.47
C THR A 135 6.90 -14.48 -2.96
N ASN A 136 6.86 -13.26 -2.44
CA ASN A 136 7.04 -13.01 -1.01
C ASN A 136 5.68 -12.87 -0.30
N LYS A 137 5.31 -13.89 0.48
CA LYS A 137 4.06 -13.94 1.25
C LYS A 137 4.01 -12.95 2.43
N ARG A 138 5.14 -12.35 2.81
CA ARG A 138 5.26 -11.33 3.85
C ARG A 138 5.22 -9.92 3.26
N ASN A 139 4.34 -9.70 2.28
CA ASN A 139 4.14 -8.40 1.66
C ASN A 139 3.03 -7.64 2.42
N PHE A 140 3.39 -6.56 3.09
CA PHE A 140 2.47 -5.71 3.83
C PHE A 140 2.67 -4.25 3.45
N THR A 141 1.59 -3.53 3.31
CA THR A 141 1.61 -2.07 3.23
C THR A 141 1.09 -1.49 4.54
N ARG A 142 1.84 -0.56 5.11
CA ARG A 142 1.47 0.18 6.31
C ARG A 142 0.85 1.50 5.91
N PHE A 143 -0.32 1.75 6.47
CA PHE A 143 -1.08 2.98 6.29
C PHE A 143 -1.15 3.73 7.61
N LEU A 144 -1.14 5.06 7.55
CA LEU A 144 -1.54 5.92 8.66
C LEU A 144 -2.92 6.51 8.38
N ALA A 145 -3.79 6.45 9.39
CA ALA A 145 -5.01 7.23 9.42
C ALA A 145 -4.67 8.64 9.91
N ILE A 146 -5.13 9.64 9.18
CA ILE A 146 -4.85 11.06 9.45
C ILE A 146 -6.14 11.86 9.48
N ALA A 147 -6.17 12.86 10.32
CA ALA A 147 -7.32 13.74 10.50
C ALA A 147 -6.89 15.19 10.78
N ASP A 148 -7.83 16.11 10.69
CA ASP A 148 -7.67 17.43 11.30
C ASP A 148 -7.37 17.30 12.79
N ARG A 149 -6.62 18.24 13.35
CA ARG A 149 -6.17 18.19 14.74
C ARG A 149 -7.32 18.11 15.72
N TRP A 150 -8.38 18.90 15.52
CA TRP A 150 -9.55 18.90 16.41
C TRP A 150 -10.29 17.55 16.35
N THR A 151 -10.55 17.05 15.15
CA THR A 151 -11.17 15.73 14.93
C THR A 151 -10.32 14.62 15.55
N ALA A 152 -9.00 14.68 15.39
CA ALA A 152 -8.08 13.72 15.99
C ALA A 152 -8.13 13.74 17.53
N ASP A 153 -8.15 14.93 18.15
CA ASP A 153 -8.23 15.08 19.60
C ASP A 153 -9.56 14.52 20.14
N GLU A 154 -10.68 14.72 19.43
CA GLU A 154 -11.97 14.13 19.79
C GLU A 154 -11.94 12.59 19.68
N MET A 155 -11.42 12.05 18.57
CA MET A 155 -11.34 10.60 18.33
C MET A 155 -10.43 9.89 19.35
N LEU A 156 -9.35 10.55 19.77
CA LEU A 156 -8.35 9.98 20.68
C LEU A 156 -8.67 10.27 22.15
N ARG A 157 -9.76 10.98 22.44
CA ARG A 157 -10.17 11.27 23.81
C ARG A 157 -10.54 9.97 24.55
N GLY A 158 -9.86 9.72 25.67
CA GLY A 158 -10.08 8.52 26.49
C GLY A 158 -9.54 7.22 25.91
N THR A 159 -8.77 7.27 24.81
CA THR A 159 -8.06 6.11 24.28
C THR A 159 -6.62 6.06 24.78
N ASP A 160 -6.09 4.86 24.98
CA ASP A 160 -4.68 4.65 25.29
C ASP A 160 -3.80 4.97 24.09
N LYS A 161 -2.95 5.99 24.22
CA LYS A 161 -1.99 6.38 23.19
C LYS A 161 -0.71 5.57 23.38
N ASN A 162 -0.53 4.53 22.60
CA ASN A 162 0.59 3.58 22.74
C ASN A 162 1.69 3.74 21.68
N LYS A 163 1.52 4.65 20.72
CA LYS A 163 2.50 4.94 19.67
C LYS A 163 2.57 6.41 19.34
N SER A 164 3.75 6.85 18.95
CA SER A 164 3.99 8.21 18.44
C SER A 164 4.90 8.17 17.24
N SER A 165 4.72 9.11 16.33
CA SER A 165 5.66 9.35 15.23
C SER A 165 6.41 10.63 15.51
N LEU A 166 7.75 10.54 15.52
CA LEU A 166 8.63 11.69 15.74
C LEU A 166 9.39 11.99 14.46
N VAL A 167 9.42 13.26 14.07
CA VAL A 167 10.27 13.75 12.98
C VAL A 167 11.12 14.88 13.52
N PHE A 168 12.42 14.74 13.42
CA PHE A 168 13.37 15.73 13.92
C PHE A 168 14.59 15.81 13.00
N ALA A 169 15.22 16.99 12.99
CA ALA A 169 16.49 17.19 12.31
C ALA A 169 17.64 17.11 13.31
N LEU A 170 18.75 16.53 12.89
CA LEU A 170 19.96 16.40 13.67
C LEU A 170 21.10 17.17 13.00
N PRO A 171 22.02 17.77 13.78
CA PRO A 171 23.28 18.27 13.24
C PRO A 171 24.06 17.11 12.62
N HIS A 172 24.67 17.35 11.46
CA HIS A 172 25.51 16.35 10.80
C HIS A 172 26.90 16.26 11.45
N THR A 173 26.91 15.76 12.70
CA THR A 173 28.13 15.56 13.49
C THR A 173 28.20 14.16 14.05
N SER A 174 29.41 13.68 14.36
CA SER A 174 29.61 12.35 14.92
C SER A 174 28.80 12.14 16.20
N GLY A 175 28.10 11.04 16.28
CA GLY A 175 27.31 10.63 17.44
C GLY A 175 25.95 11.33 17.63
N SER A 176 25.51 12.23 16.73
CA SER A 176 24.23 12.93 16.86
C SER A 176 23.05 11.97 16.96
N LEU A 177 22.94 10.98 16.09
CA LEU A 177 21.88 9.96 16.14
C LEU A 177 21.99 9.10 17.41
N SER A 178 23.20 8.66 17.77
CA SER A 178 23.43 7.85 18.96
C SER A 178 22.95 8.54 20.23
N LYS A 179 23.18 9.86 20.37
CA LYS A 179 22.68 10.65 21.51
C LYS A 179 21.18 10.63 21.63
N VAL A 180 20.44 10.79 20.52
CA VAL A 180 18.99 10.73 20.52
C VAL A 180 18.48 9.34 20.86
N LEU A 181 19.07 8.29 20.28
CA LEU A 181 18.73 6.91 20.59
C LEU A 181 18.96 6.58 22.06
N SER A 182 20.05 7.10 22.67
CA SER A 182 20.33 6.93 24.10
C SER A 182 19.26 7.59 24.97
N VAL A 183 18.76 8.76 24.60
CA VAL A 183 17.65 9.41 25.32
C VAL A 183 16.38 8.57 25.24
N LEU A 184 16.00 8.09 24.05
CA LEU A 184 14.83 7.24 23.88
C LEU A 184 14.95 5.93 24.68
N SER A 185 16.14 5.31 24.68
CA SER A 185 16.42 4.12 25.47
C SER A 185 16.33 4.39 26.98
N PHE A 186 16.82 5.53 27.46
CA PHE A 186 16.74 5.90 28.86
C PHE A 186 15.30 6.02 29.39
N TYR A 187 14.36 6.42 28.51
CA TYR A 187 12.93 6.48 28.83
C TYR A 187 12.14 5.21 28.44
N ASP A 188 12.83 4.10 28.23
CA ASP A 188 12.23 2.82 27.83
C ASP A 188 11.32 2.91 26.60
N MET A 189 11.62 3.83 25.69
CA MET A 189 10.87 4.02 24.45
C MET A 189 11.34 3.00 23.40
N ASN A 190 10.49 2.04 23.08
CA ASN A 190 10.77 1.07 22.03
C ASN A 190 10.56 1.68 20.65
N LEU A 191 11.58 1.54 19.79
CA LEU A 191 11.51 2.00 18.40
C LEU A 191 11.00 0.88 17.51
N SER A 192 9.82 1.06 16.93
CA SER A 192 9.27 0.11 15.98
C SER A 192 9.78 0.34 14.55
N LYS A 193 10.33 1.53 14.29
CA LYS A 193 10.98 1.91 13.04
C LYS A 193 11.84 3.16 13.19
N ILE A 194 12.95 3.19 12.46
CA ILE A 194 13.84 4.35 12.22
C ILE A 194 13.94 4.56 10.71
#